data_bb69cf373735a7b5233c0032183f7f2c
#
_entry.id   bb69cf373735a7b5233c0032183f7f2c
#
_cell.length_a   1.000
_cell.length_b   1.000
_cell.length_c   1.000
_cell.angle_alpha   90.00
_cell.angle_beta   90.00
_cell.angle_gamma   90.00
#
_symmetry.space_group_name_H-M   'P 1'
#
loop_
_entity.id
_entity.type
_entity.pdbx_description
1 polymer ?
#
loop_
_entity_poly.entity_id
_entity_poly.type
_entity_poly.pdbx_seq_one_letter_code
_entity_poly.pdbx_strand_id
1 'polypeptide(L)'
;MLAPALDTLADDLNVESDIETYLLMSIFLLAYAVGPFVLAPLSEMYGRVVVLQSANMFYLIFNTVCGFSTSKEQMLAFRFLSGLGGSAPQALGGGVLSDCFRAEERGTATAIYSLAPFLGPAVGPIAAGYLTQYMSWRWIFWTVSIADAVVQILAFLFLSETYAPKILAVKAKKLRKLTGNKNLRTEYERPDRTFSQTLGKNLVRPFRMLFTQPALQITALYRAYLYGLMYLVLASFPLVWSEQYDQEPGPASLNYISLGVGFVIGLQVSGPLIDKVYRTLKTKNNDTGLPEFRIPLMFPTAIVTPIGLLLYGIAAHFKIHWIVPNIGAAILAAGLILSFQCVQTYVIDSYERYAASAAGAAAFVRTMAGFSFPLFAPKLYDVLGIAWGNALLSGIVLVMGIIVPVVMWRWGAWLRSKSQYCAG
;
A
#
# COMPACT_ATOMS: atom_id res chain seq x y z
N MET A 1 5.63 4.54 11.43
CA MET A 1 6.39 4.54 12.69
C MET A 1 7.35 5.73 12.83
N LEU A 2 8.05 6.20 11.81
CA LEU A 2 9.06 7.28 11.97
C LEU A 2 8.49 8.69 12.17
N ALA A 3 7.25 8.96 11.75
CA ALA A 3 6.69 10.31 11.80
C ALA A 3 6.80 11.00 13.19
N PRO A 4 6.52 10.34 14.33
CA PRO A 4 6.67 10.96 15.64
C PRO A 4 8.12 11.22 16.09
N ALA A 5 9.11 10.65 15.39
CA ALA A 5 10.52 10.73 15.73
C ALA A 5 11.34 11.54 14.71
N LEU A 6 10.69 12.17 13.73
CA LEU A 6 11.39 12.82 12.62
C LEU A 6 12.28 13.96 13.10
N ASP A 7 11.79 14.80 14.00
CA ASP A 7 12.53 15.95 14.49
C ASP A 7 13.77 15.51 15.30
N THR A 8 13.59 14.58 16.25
CA THR A 8 14.72 14.04 17.04
C THR A 8 15.74 13.29 16.18
N LEU A 9 15.28 12.64 15.09
CA LEU A 9 16.14 11.96 14.13
C LEU A 9 16.92 12.98 13.28
N ALA A 10 16.28 14.06 12.86
CA ALA A 10 16.89 15.12 12.06
C ALA A 10 17.96 15.86 12.88
N ASP A 11 17.66 16.18 14.12
CA ASP A 11 18.60 16.84 15.04
C ASP A 11 19.86 15.97 15.29
N ASP A 12 19.67 14.67 15.57
CA ASP A 12 20.78 13.76 15.88
C ASP A 12 21.68 13.47 14.65
N LEU A 13 21.12 13.53 13.43
CA LEU A 13 21.86 13.34 12.18
C LEU A 13 22.28 14.66 11.50
N ASN A 14 22.09 15.80 12.15
CA ASN A 14 22.40 17.15 11.66
C ASN A 14 21.77 17.44 10.27
N VAL A 15 20.47 17.18 10.14
CA VAL A 15 19.71 17.45 8.92
C VAL A 15 19.08 18.83 9.04
N GLU A 16 19.49 19.77 8.19
CA GLU A 16 19.03 21.16 8.23
C GLU A 16 17.80 21.45 7.37
N SER A 17 17.50 20.57 6.41
CA SER A 17 16.43 20.78 5.44
C SER A 17 15.22 19.93 5.74
N ASP A 18 14.03 20.55 5.79
CA ASP A 18 12.73 19.86 5.96
C ASP A 18 12.51 18.77 4.90
N ILE A 19 12.91 19.05 3.64
CA ILE A 19 12.79 18.08 2.55
C ILE A 19 13.66 16.84 2.86
N GLU A 20 14.87 17.01 3.35
CA GLU A 20 15.75 15.90 3.74
C GLU A 20 15.19 15.14 4.94
N THR A 21 14.62 15.84 5.91
CA THR A 21 13.96 15.24 7.08
C THR A 21 12.82 14.31 6.65
N TYR A 22 11.91 14.79 5.81
CA TYR A 22 10.82 13.94 5.29
C TYR A 22 11.31 12.86 4.31
N LEU A 23 12.44 13.09 3.63
CA LEU A 23 13.08 12.09 2.78
C LEU A 23 13.57 10.88 3.60
N LEU A 24 14.09 11.09 4.82
CA LEU A 24 14.47 9.99 5.73
C LEU A 24 13.30 9.02 5.98
N MET A 25 12.08 9.52 6.04
CA MET A 25 10.90 8.68 6.18
C MET A 25 10.45 8.08 4.85
N SER A 26 10.35 8.89 3.80
CA SER A 26 9.66 8.54 2.55
C SER A 26 10.51 7.70 1.60
N ILE A 27 11.86 7.73 1.70
CA ILE A 27 12.77 6.95 0.83
C ILE A 27 12.49 5.44 0.85
N PHE A 28 11.99 4.93 1.97
CA PHE A 28 11.51 3.56 2.09
C PHE A 28 10.41 3.24 1.08
N LEU A 29 9.47 4.17 0.87
CA LEU A 29 8.37 4.00 -0.09
C LEU A 29 8.85 4.00 -1.53
N LEU A 30 9.91 4.76 -1.86
CA LEU A 30 10.52 4.72 -3.18
C LEU A 30 11.03 3.30 -3.51
N ALA A 31 11.78 2.71 -2.59
CA ALA A 31 12.27 1.35 -2.72
C ALA A 31 11.12 0.32 -2.73
N TYR A 32 10.11 0.54 -1.87
CA TYR A 32 8.91 -0.29 -1.79
C TYR A 32 8.08 -0.27 -3.09
N ALA A 33 8.15 0.81 -3.89
CA ALA A 33 7.52 0.88 -5.21
C ALA A 33 8.23 0.01 -6.25
N VAL A 34 9.56 -0.07 -6.19
CA VAL A 34 10.39 -0.79 -7.17
C VAL A 34 10.51 -2.27 -6.85
N GLY A 35 10.56 -2.62 -5.56
CA GLY A 35 10.81 -3.99 -5.09
C GLY A 35 9.90 -5.07 -5.70
N PRO A 36 8.59 -4.87 -5.84
CA PRO A 36 7.69 -5.86 -6.42
C PRO A 36 8.05 -6.30 -7.84
N PHE A 37 8.61 -5.41 -8.65
CA PHE A 37 9.03 -5.76 -10.02
C PHE A 37 10.18 -6.75 -10.07
N VAL A 38 11.01 -6.78 -9.03
CA VAL A 38 12.11 -7.73 -8.89
C VAL A 38 11.65 -8.99 -8.16
N LEU A 39 10.95 -8.83 -7.04
CA LEU A 39 10.60 -9.94 -6.15
C LEU A 39 9.51 -10.84 -6.72
N ALA A 40 8.53 -10.30 -7.45
CA ALA A 40 7.46 -11.11 -8.03
C ALA A 40 7.99 -12.12 -9.07
N PRO A 41 8.80 -11.74 -10.07
CA PRO A 41 9.40 -12.71 -11.00
C PRO A 41 10.34 -13.70 -10.32
N LEU A 42 11.14 -13.26 -9.34
CA LEU A 42 12.00 -14.16 -8.57
C LEU A 42 11.20 -15.25 -7.86
N SER A 43 10.01 -14.88 -7.32
CA SER A 43 9.15 -15.84 -6.63
C SER A 43 8.53 -16.90 -7.55
N GLU A 44 8.29 -16.55 -8.79
CA GLU A 44 7.82 -17.51 -9.81
C GLU A 44 8.89 -18.53 -10.21
N MET A 45 10.16 -18.16 -10.04
CA MET A 45 11.29 -19.03 -10.38
C MET A 45 11.79 -19.88 -9.22
N TYR A 46 12.01 -19.23 -8.09
CA TYR A 46 12.63 -19.87 -6.93
C TYR A 46 11.62 -20.42 -5.93
N GLY A 47 10.33 -20.05 -6.07
CA GLY A 47 9.26 -20.36 -5.13
C GLY A 47 8.88 -19.18 -4.25
N ARG A 48 7.64 -19.18 -3.75
CA ARG A 48 7.11 -18.06 -2.95
C ARG A 48 7.84 -17.90 -1.63
N VAL A 49 7.99 -19.00 -0.89
CA VAL A 49 8.51 -18.99 0.48
C VAL A 49 9.98 -18.59 0.53
N VAL A 50 10.80 -19.14 -0.37
CA VAL A 50 12.24 -18.82 -0.38
C VAL A 50 12.47 -17.34 -0.65
N VAL A 51 11.75 -16.75 -1.62
CA VAL A 51 11.91 -15.33 -1.96
C VAL A 51 11.32 -14.44 -0.86
N LEU A 52 10.17 -14.80 -0.28
CA LEU A 52 9.58 -14.05 0.82
C LEU A 52 10.52 -14.01 2.03
N GLN A 53 11.05 -15.16 2.45
CA GLN A 53 11.95 -15.24 3.60
C GLN A 53 13.30 -14.57 3.38
N SER A 54 13.90 -14.71 2.19
CA SER A 54 15.16 -14.02 1.87
C SER A 54 14.99 -12.51 1.81
N ALA A 55 13.89 -12.02 1.23
CA ALA A 55 13.57 -10.60 1.20
C ALA A 55 13.26 -10.05 2.60
N ASN A 56 12.54 -10.81 3.44
CA ASN A 56 12.27 -10.41 4.82
C ASN A 56 13.56 -10.40 5.66
N MET A 57 14.46 -11.38 5.47
CA MET A 57 15.78 -11.36 6.13
C MET A 57 16.59 -10.14 5.71
N PHE A 58 16.55 -9.78 4.43
CA PHE A 58 17.19 -8.57 3.91
C PHE A 58 16.58 -7.30 4.56
N TYR A 59 15.26 -7.24 4.67
CA TYR A 59 14.58 -6.17 5.42
C TYR A 59 15.05 -6.12 6.87
N LEU A 60 15.03 -7.24 7.58
CA LEU A 60 15.42 -7.35 8.99
C LEU A 60 16.84 -6.82 9.23
N ILE A 61 17.80 -7.24 8.40
CA ILE A 61 19.19 -6.79 8.50
C ILE A 61 19.28 -5.27 8.32
N PHE A 62 18.76 -4.73 7.22
CA PHE A 62 18.91 -3.30 6.94
C PHE A 62 18.05 -2.42 7.85
N ASN A 63 16.89 -2.90 8.32
CA ASN A 63 16.11 -2.19 9.34
C ASN A 63 16.85 -2.15 10.68
N THR A 64 17.51 -3.24 11.09
CA THR A 64 18.33 -3.25 12.31
C THR A 64 19.51 -2.30 12.18
N VAL A 65 20.19 -2.28 11.03
CA VAL A 65 21.34 -1.40 10.78
C VAL A 65 20.92 0.07 10.72
N CYS A 66 19.67 0.42 10.34
CA CYS A 66 19.17 1.79 10.47
C CYS A 66 19.32 2.34 11.91
N GLY A 67 19.12 1.51 12.93
CA GLY A 67 19.30 1.92 14.33
C GLY A 67 20.75 2.24 14.74
N PHE A 68 21.74 1.83 13.93
CA PHE A 68 23.15 2.12 14.14
C PHE A 68 23.70 3.26 13.27
N SER A 69 22.85 3.87 12.43
CA SER A 69 23.29 4.95 11.54
C SER A 69 23.76 6.18 12.33
N THR A 70 24.84 6.78 11.85
CA THR A 70 25.49 7.97 12.41
C THR A 70 25.49 9.14 11.46
N SER A 71 25.05 8.95 10.20
CA SER A 71 24.92 10.01 9.22
C SER A 71 23.62 9.87 8.43
N LYS A 72 23.15 10.97 7.84
CA LYS A 72 21.95 11.00 7.01
C LYS A 72 22.06 10.10 5.77
N GLU A 73 23.24 10.03 5.15
CA GLU A 73 23.50 9.22 3.97
C GLU A 73 23.37 7.73 4.28
N GLN A 74 23.91 7.29 5.42
CA GLN A 74 23.78 5.91 5.89
C GLN A 74 22.31 5.58 6.14
N MET A 75 21.58 6.46 6.83
CA MET A 75 20.17 6.29 7.11
C MET A 75 19.37 6.17 5.80
N LEU A 76 19.57 7.06 4.84
CA LEU A 76 18.90 7.02 3.53
C LEU A 76 19.19 5.71 2.79
N ALA A 77 20.45 5.29 2.73
CA ALA A 77 20.85 4.06 2.07
C ALA A 77 20.21 2.82 2.72
N PHE A 78 20.27 2.71 4.04
CA PHE A 78 19.71 1.57 4.77
C PHE A 78 18.18 1.55 4.71
N ARG A 79 17.53 2.70 4.77
CA ARG A 79 16.08 2.83 4.58
C ARG A 79 15.65 2.42 3.18
N PHE A 80 16.39 2.80 2.16
CA PHE A 80 16.13 2.36 0.78
C PHE A 80 16.27 0.84 0.66
N LEU A 81 17.35 0.27 1.16
CA LEU A 81 17.58 -1.18 1.10
C LEU A 81 16.53 -1.95 1.93
N SER A 82 16.18 -1.47 3.12
CA SER A 82 15.10 -2.08 3.90
C SER A 82 13.75 -2.02 3.17
N GLY A 83 13.46 -0.92 2.44
CA GLY A 83 12.26 -0.80 1.63
C GLY A 83 12.15 -1.83 0.50
N LEU A 84 13.27 -2.16 -0.14
CA LEU A 84 13.30 -3.23 -1.16
C LEU A 84 12.88 -4.57 -0.57
N GLY A 85 13.47 -4.98 0.56
CA GLY A 85 13.11 -6.22 1.25
C GLY A 85 11.68 -6.21 1.78
N GLY A 86 11.29 -5.11 2.43
CA GLY A 86 9.97 -4.92 3.02
C GLY A 86 8.81 -4.94 2.01
N SER A 87 9.09 -4.80 0.72
CA SER A 87 8.07 -4.85 -0.34
C SER A 87 7.58 -6.27 -0.68
N ALA A 88 8.23 -7.32 -0.17
CA ALA A 88 7.92 -8.72 -0.50
C ALA A 88 6.46 -9.12 -0.18
N PRO A 89 5.85 -8.77 0.96
CA PRO A 89 4.46 -9.09 1.22
C PRO A 89 3.52 -8.48 0.17
N GLN A 90 3.74 -7.24 -0.25
CA GLN A 90 2.94 -6.60 -1.30
C GLN A 90 3.10 -7.31 -2.66
N ALA A 91 4.33 -7.72 -2.98
CA ALA A 91 4.65 -8.37 -4.25
C ALA A 91 4.05 -9.78 -4.36
N LEU A 92 4.08 -10.54 -3.27
CA LEU A 92 3.83 -11.98 -3.25
C LEU A 92 2.48 -12.35 -2.63
N GLY A 93 1.92 -11.50 -1.76
CA GLY A 93 0.73 -11.81 -0.98
C GLY A 93 -0.46 -12.22 -1.82
N GLY A 94 -0.75 -11.51 -2.92
CA GLY A 94 -1.81 -11.90 -3.85
C GLY A 94 -1.58 -13.27 -4.51
N GLY A 95 -0.33 -13.58 -4.84
CA GLY A 95 0.07 -14.89 -5.38
C GLY A 95 -0.14 -16.01 -4.36
N VAL A 96 0.36 -15.84 -3.13
CA VAL A 96 0.20 -16.82 -2.05
C VAL A 96 -1.27 -17.07 -1.75
N LEU A 97 -2.10 -16.01 -1.66
CA LEU A 97 -3.54 -16.15 -1.45
C LEU A 97 -4.22 -16.92 -2.59
N SER A 98 -3.81 -16.68 -3.83
CA SER A 98 -4.36 -17.41 -4.98
C SER A 98 -3.91 -18.86 -5.03
N ASP A 99 -2.71 -19.17 -4.51
CA ASP A 99 -2.18 -20.53 -4.46
C ASP A 99 -2.83 -21.37 -3.33
N CYS A 100 -3.26 -20.71 -2.23
CA CYS A 100 -3.81 -21.39 -1.04
C CYS A 100 -5.33 -21.49 -0.98
N PHE A 101 -6.05 -20.50 -1.55
CA PHE A 101 -7.51 -20.39 -1.38
C PHE A 101 -8.25 -20.51 -2.71
N ARG A 102 -9.39 -21.21 -2.70
CA ARG A 102 -10.30 -21.29 -3.85
C ARG A 102 -10.92 -19.91 -4.13
N ALA A 103 -11.40 -19.71 -5.35
CA ALA A 103 -11.97 -18.43 -5.77
C ALA A 103 -13.09 -17.93 -4.84
N GLU A 104 -13.91 -18.86 -4.30
CA GLU A 104 -15.04 -18.58 -3.42
C GLU A 104 -14.58 -18.08 -2.02
N GLU A 105 -13.43 -18.56 -1.52
CA GLU A 105 -12.90 -18.27 -0.17
C GLU A 105 -11.88 -17.14 -0.19
N ARG A 106 -11.32 -16.83 -1.35
CA ARG A 106 -10.23 -15.87 -1.54
C ARG A 106 -10.61 -14.48 -1.08
N GLY A 107 -11.87 -14.08 -1.20
CA GLY A 107 -12.37 -12.78 -0.76
C GLY A 107 -12.14 -12.54 0.73
N THR A 108 -12.55 -13.50 1.57
CA THR A 108 -12.38 -13.44 3.02
C THR A 108 -10.90 -13.45 3.41
N ALA A 109 -10.10 -14.33 2.79
CA ALA A 109 -8.66 -14.40 3.04
C ALA A 109 -7.95 -13.09 2.68
N THR A 110 -8.31 -12.48 1.55
CA THR A 110 -7.78 -11.17 1.12
C THR A 110 -8.19 -10.05 2.08
N ALA A 111 -9.41 -10.07 2.60
CA ALA A 111 -9.87 -9.08 3.58
C ALA A 111 -9.06 -9.16 4.88
N ILE A 112 -8.83 -10.36 5.41
CA ILE A 112 -8.01 -10.56 6.61
C ILE A 112 -6.56 -10.13 6.34
N TYR A 113 -5.98 -10.53 5.22
CA TYR A 113 -4.64 -10.12 4.81
C TYR A 113 -4.47 -8.60 4.72
N SER A 114 -5.48 -7.93 4.18
CA SER A 114 -5.47 -6.47 4.00
C SER A 114 -5.57 -5.68 5.31
N LEU A 115 -5.98 -6.30 6.43
CA LEU A 115 -6.01 -5.62 7.73
C LEU A 115 -4.61 -5.19 8.18
N ALA A 116 -3.60 -6.04 8.01
CA ALA A 116 -2.25 -5.76 8.50
C ALA A 116 -1.61 -4.50 7.89
N PRO A 117 -1.63 -4.27 6.55
CA PRO A 117 -1.13 -3.03 5.95
C PRO A 117 -1.82 -1.75 6.41
N PHE A 118 -3.07 -1.81 6.85
CA PHE A 118 -3.81 -0.64 7.33
C PHE A 118 -3.70 -0.43 8.84
N LEU A 119 -3.56 -1.50 9.61
CA LEU A 119 -3.30 -1.40 11.05
C LEU A 119 -1.87 -0.94 11.38
N GLY A 120 -0.90 -1.30 10.53
CA GLY A 120 0.50 -0.89 10.70
C GLY A 120 0.68 0.63 10.85
N PRO A 121 0.16 1.46 9.93
CA PRO A 121 0.20 2.91 10.02
C PRO A 121 -0.55 3.51 11.22
N ALA A 122 -1.49 2.80 11.82
CA ALA A 122 -2.19 3.25 13.01
C ALA A 122 -1.43 2.88 14.30
N VAL A 123 -1.05 1.62 14.45
CA VAL A 123 -0.40 1.11 15.67
C VAL A 123 1.09 1.51 15.75
N GLY A 124 1.75 1.53 14.59
CA GLY A 124 3.18 1.82 14.51
C GLY A 124 3.59 3.16 15.10
N PRO A 125 2.96 4.29 14.73
CA PRO A 125 3.28 5.59 15.29
C PRO A 125 3.01 5.70 16.79
N ILE A 126 2.00 4.98 17.32
CA ILE A 126 1.71 4.97 18.76
C ILE A 126 2.90 4.42 19.54
N ALA A 127 3.39 3.24 19.13
CA ALA A 127 4.58 2.66 19.76
C ALA A 127 5.80 3.58 19.58
N ALA A 128 5.96 4.17 18.40
CA ALA A 128 7.08 5.07 18.11
C ALA A 128 7.06 6.35 18.96
N GLY A 129 5.88 6.96 19.17
CA GLY A 129 5.75 8.17 19.99
C GLY A 129 6.21 7.94 21.45
N TYR A 130 5.77 6.84 22.06
CA TYR A 130 6.23 6.49 23.40
C TYR A 130 7.70 6.12 23.44
N LEU A 131 8.21 5.40 22.44
CA LEU A 131 9.64 5.08 22.37
C LEU A 131 10.50 6.35 22.21
N THR A 132 10.05 7.31 21.42
CA THR A 132 10.77 8.59 21.24
C THR A 132 10.74 9.46 22.49
N GLN A 133 9.63 9.43 23.22
CA GLN A 133 9.51 10.22 24.47
C GLN A 133 10.39 9.70 25.60
N TYR A 134 10.53 8.38 25.77
CA TYR A 134 11.23 7.77 26.89
C TYR A 134 12.60 7.17 26.55
N MET A 135 12.86 6.97 25.24
CA MET A 135 14.07 6.32 24.74
C MET A 135 14.62 7.05 23.52
N SER A 136 15.74 6.57 22.98
CA SER A 136 16.28 7.07 21.70
C SER A 136 15.42 6.58 20.52
N TRP A 137 15.31 7.39 19.46
CA TRP A 137 14.67 7.04 18.20
C TRP A 137 15.20 5.71 17.58
N ARG A 138 16.43 5.32 17.93
CA ARG A 138 17.05 4.05 17.51
C ARG A 138 16.23 2.84 17.91
N TRP A 139 15.57 2.91 19.06
CA TRP A 139 14.71 1.83 19.56
C TRP A 139 13.48 1.56 18.67
N ILE A 140 13.05 2.54 17.88
CA ILE A 140 11.98 2.32 16.90
C ILE A 140 12.40 1.22 15.92
N PHE A 141 13.61 1.29 15.38
CA PHE A 141 14.13 0.29 14.45
C PHE A 141 14.37 -1.05 15.11
N TRP A 142 14.97 -1.06 16.29
CA TRP A 142 15.27 -2.30 16.99
C TRP A 142 14.01 -3.01 17.49
N THR A 143 12.99 -2.30 17.97
CA THR A 143 11.71 -2.89 18.37
C THR A 143 11.01 -3.55 17.19
N VAL A 144 10.98 -2.86 16.03
CA VAL A 144 10.43 -3.45 14.79
C VAL A 144 11.24 -4.67 14.37
N SER A 145 12.58 -4.60 14.45
CA SER A 145 13.43 -5.74 14.09
C SER A 145 13.24 -6.94 15.02
N ILE A 146 13.05 -6.72 16.32
CA ILE A 146 12.75 -7.79 17.27
C ILE A 146 11.40 -8.45 16.94
N ALA A 147 10.37 -7.64 16.70
CA ALA A 147 9.06 -8.17 16.32
C ALA A 147 9.12 -8.93 14.98
N ASP A 148 9.82 -8.39 13.99
CA ASP A 148 10.00 -9.03 12.69
C ASP A 148 10.86 -10.32 12.78
N ALA A 149 11.87 -10.36 13.63
CA ALA A 149 12.65 -11.56 13.89
C ALA A 149 11.79 -12.72 14.43
N VAL A 150 10.84 -12.40 15.31
CA VAL A 150 9.87 -13.41 15.80
C VAL A 150 9.00 -13.90 14.64
N VAL A 151 8.48 -12.99 13.81
CA VAL A 151 7.69 -13.35 12.63
C VAL A 151 8.52 -14.20 11.66
N GLN A 152 9.78 -13.83 11.43
CA GLN A 152 10.70 -14.57 10.54
C GLN A 152 10.96 -15.99 11.05
N ILE A 153 11.17 -16.17 12.35
CA ILE A 153 11.35 -17.50 12.97
C ILE A 153 10.07 -18.33 12.81
N LEU A 154 8.90 -17.75 13.09
CA LEU A 154 7.63 -18.45 12.92
C LEU A 154 7.38 -18.80 11.44
N ALA A 155 7.69 -17.88 10.52
CA ALA A 155 7.58 -18.14 9.09
C ALA A 155 8.55 -19.27 8.64
N PHE A 156 9.77 -19.30 9.18
CA PHE A 156 10.72 -20.36 8.87
C PHE A 156 10.25 -21.74 9.35
N LEU A 157 9.58 -21.80 10.50
CA LEU A 157 9.09 -23.06 11.10
C LEU A 157 7.78 -23.55 10.45
N PHE A 158 6.87 -22.65 10.12
CA PHE A 158 5.50 -23.02 9.75
C PHE A 158 5.12 -22.74 8.29
N LEU A 159 5.83 -21.82 7.59
CA LEU A 159 5.46 -21.46 6.24
C LEU A 159 6.02 -22.47 5.24
N SER A 160 5.13 -23.25 4.64
CA SER A 160 5.45 -24.21 3.59
C SER A 160 5.30 -23.58 2.20
N GLU A 161 6.06 -24.11 1.22
CA GLU A 161 5.96 -23.65 -0.18
C GLU A 161 4.54 -23.85 -0.74
N THR A 162 3.99 -22.81 -1.36
CA THR A 162 2.63 -22.80 -1.88
C THR A 162 2.59 -22.84 -3.41
N TYR A 163 3.69 -22.53 -4.07
CA TYR A 163 3.75 -22.43 -5.53
C TYR A 163 3.76 -23.80 -6.19
N ALA A 164 2.63 -24.19 -6.78
CA ALA A 164 2.44 -25.51 -7.39
C ALA A 164 3.53 -25.94 -8.40
N PRO A 165 4.02 -25.07 -9.32
CA PRO A 165 5.11 -25.45 -10.23
C PRO A 165 6.38 -25.84 -9.50
N LYS A 166 6.74 -25.15 -8.42
CA LYS A 166 7.92 -25.47 -7.60
C LYS A 166 7.76 -26.77 -6.84
N ILE A 167 6.63 -26.96 -6.19
CA ILE A 167 6.30 -28.19 -5.45
C ILE A 167 6.39 -29.40 -6.38
N LEU A 168 5.76 -29.32 -7.56
CA LEU A 168 5.78 -30.39 -8.55
C LEU A 168 7.18 -30.65 -9.12
N ALA A 169 7.96 -29.61 -9.36
CA ALA A 169 9.35 -29.75 -9.82
C ALA A 169 10.22 -30.48 -8.80
N VAL A 170 10.10 -30.16 -7.50
CA VAL A 170 10.82 -30.86 -6.41
C VAL A 170 10.35 -32.33 -6.32
N LYS A 171 9.04 -32.59 -6.42
CA LYS A 171 8.47 -33.92 -6.41
C LYS A 171 8.94 -34.74 -7.62
N ALA A 172 8.93 -34.18 -8.83
CA ALA A 172 9.44 -34.82 -10.02
C ALA A 172 10.93 -35.18 -9.91
N LYS A 173 11.74 -34.26 -9.38
CA LYS A 173 13.17 -34.51 -9.13
C LYS A 173 13.39 -35.69 -8.17
N LYS A 174 12.60 -35.75 -7.09
CA LYS A 174 12.63 -36.86 -6.13
C LYS A 174 12.21 -38.18 -6.76
N LEU A 175 11.13 -38.19 -7.56
CA LEU A 175 10.65 -39.37 -8.26
C LEU A 175 11.61 -39.84 -9.33
N ARG A 176 12.23 -38.95 -10.11
CA ARG A 176 13.30 -39.31 -11.08
C ARG A 176 14.47 -40.05 -10.41
N LYS A 177 14.86 -39.61 -9.18
CA LYS A 177 15.91 -40.29 -8.41
C LYS A 177 15.50 -41.66 -7.89
N LEU A 178 14.24 -41.81 -7.48
CA LEU A 178 13.74 -43.09 -6.90
C LEU A 178 13.41 -44.13 -7.98
N THR A 179 12.88 -43.71 -9.12
CA THR A 179 12.41 -44.63 -10.19
C THR A 179 13.44 -44.82 -11.28
N GLY A 180 14.51 -44.01 -11.37
CA GLY A 180 15.46 -44.02 -12.48
C GLY A 180 14.86 -43.44 -13.79
N ASN A 181 13.59 -43.09 -13.81
CA ASN A 181 12.90 -42.63 -15.03
C ASN A 181 13.17 -41.14 -15.28
N LYS A 182 14.06 -40.82 -16.23
CA LYS A 182 14.43 -39.48 -16.63
C LYS A 182 13.34 -38.75 -17.45
N ASN A 183 12.33 -39.47 -17.97
CA ASN A 183 11.26 -38.93 -18.80
C ASN A 183 10.08 -38.36 -18.01
N LEU A 184 10.06 -38.51 -16.69
CA LEU A 184 9.05 -37.88 -15.83
C LEU A 184 9.15 -36.35 -15.95
N ARG A 185 8.07 -35.72 -16.44
CA ARG A 185 7.95 -34.26 -16.58
C ARG A 185 6.76 -33.75 -15.79
N THR A 186 6.82 -32.50 -15.40
CA THR A 186 5.68 -31.81 -14.80
C THR A 186 4.91 -31.05 -15.88
N GLU A 187 3.64 -30.78 -15.66
CA GLU A 187 2.80 -29.96 -16.56
C GLU A 187 3.40 -28.56 -16.80
N TYR A 188 4.16 -28.04 -15.81
CA TYR A 188 4.75 -26.70 -15.82
C TYR A 188 6.18 -26.66 -16.38
N GLU A 189 6.79 -27.80 -16.68
CA GLU A 189 8.16 -27.90 -17.18
C GLU A 189 8.19 -27.51 -18.67
N ARG A 190 8.44 -26.24 -18.93
CA ARG A 190 8.60 -25.66 -20.28
C ARG A 190 10.07 -25.42 -20.58
N PRO A 191 10.70 -26.16 -21.50
CA PRO A 191 12.13 -26.07 -21.80
C PRO A 191 12.55 -24.69 -22.36
N ASP A 192 11.61 -23.90 -22.92
CA ASP A 192 11.92 -22.72 -23.74
C ASP A 192 11.88 -21.38 -23.00
N ARG A 193 11.66 -21.38 -21.67
CA ARG A 193 11.61 -20.13 -20.92
C ARG A 193 12.94 -19.79 -20.26
N THR A 194 13.67 -18.85 -20.87
CA THR A 194 14.85 -18.24 -20.27
C THR A 194 14.45 -17.20 -19.22
N PHE A 195 15.22 -17.13 -18.11
CA PHE A 195 15.04 -16.13 -17.03
C PHE A 195 14.87 -14.71 -17.56
N SER A 196 15.78 -14.30 -18.45
CA SER A 196 15.78 -12.96 -19.04
C SER A 196 14.47 -12.63 -19.78
N GLN A 197 13.88 -13.60 -20.48
CA GLN A 197 12.63 -13.39 -21.23
C GLN A 197 11.41 -13.28 -20.30
N THR A 198 11.37 -14.07 -19.21
CA THR A 198 10.29 -14.02 -18.23
C THR A 198 10.38 -12.73 -17.41
N LEU A 199 11.59 -12.38 -16.96
CA LEU A 199 11.84 -11.14 -16.23
C LEU A 199 11.51 -9.92 -17.09
N GLY A 200 11.98 -9.88 -18.35
CA GLY A 200 11.71 -8.77 -19.25
C GLY A 200 10.21 -8.58 -19.53
N LYS A 201 9.47 -9.68 -19.77
CA LYS A 201 8.02 -9.59 -19.97
C LYS A 201 7.28 -9.09 -18.73
N ASN A 202 7.63 -9.57 -17.55
CA ASN A 202 6.95 -9.20 -16.30
C ASN A 202 7.35 -7.79 -15.85
N LEU A 203 8.55 -7.32 -16.14
CA LEU A 203 8.99 -5.95 -15.90
C LEU A 203 8.33 -4.95 -16.85
N VAL A 204 8.34 -5.24 -18.14
CA VAL A 204 7.89 -4.29 -19.17
C VAL A 204 6.36 -4.18 -19.23
N ARG A 205 5.64 -5.30 -19.02
CA ARG A 205 4.18 -5.32 -19.16
C ARG A 205 3.43 -4.32 -18.28
N PRO A 206 3.68 -4.20 -16.96
CA PRO A 206 3.01 -3.21 -16.12
C PRO A 206 3.21 -1.77 -16.60
N PHE A 207 4.45 -1.42 -16.96
CA PHE A 207 4.75 -0.09 -17.50
C PHE A 207 4.09 0.13 -18.86
N ARG A 208 4.16 -0.85 -19.76
CA ARG A 208 3.47 -0.75 -21.05
C ARG A 208 1.96 -0.55 -20.87
N MET A 209 1.34 -1.28 -19.94
CA MET A 209 -0.08 -1.09 -19.62
C MET A 209 -0.32 0.31 -19.04
N LEU A 210 0.53 0.78 -18.15
CA LEU A 210 0.41 2.12 -17.56
C LEU A 210 0.44 3.23 -18.61
N PHE A 211 1.33 3.13 -19.61
CA PHE A 211 1.47 4.17 -20.64
C PHE A 211 0.50 4.02 -21.82
N THR A 212 -0.15 2.87 -22.00
CA THR A 212 -1.00 2.61 -23.16
C THR A 212 -2.49 2.45 -22.83
N GLN A 213 -2.86 2.33 -21.53
CA GLN A 213 -4.24 2.01 -21.13
C GLN A 213 -4.91 3.18 -20.40
N PRO A 214 -5.76 4.01 -21.08
CA PRO A 214 -6.34 5.20 -20.46
C PRO A 214 -7.20 4.93 -19.23
N ALA A 215 -7.97 3.83 -19.22
CA ALA A 215 -8.77 3.45 -18.06
C ALA A 215 -7.89 3.16 -16.83
N LEU A 216 -6.73 2.50 -17.04
CA LEU A 216 -5.76 2.25 -15.98
C LEU A 216 -5.09 3.54 -15.51
N GLN A 217 -4.72 4.45 -16.44
CA GLN A 217 -4.10 5.73 -16.11
C GLN A 217 -4.99 6.58 -15.20
N ILE A 218 -6.26 6.77 -15.57
CA ILE A 218 -7.22 7.56 -14.79
C ILE A 218 -7.40 6.98 -13.39
N THR A 219 -7.62 5.68 -13.29
CA THR A 219 -7.84 5.00 -12.02
C THR A 219 -6.57 4.95 -11.16
N ALA A 220 -5.41 4.75 -11.76
CA ALA A 220 -4.12 4.75 -11.07
C ALA A 220 -3.76 6.14 -10.54
N LEU A 221 -3.97 7.21 -11.31
CA LEU A 221 -3.72 8.59 -10.87
C LEU A 221 -4.64 8.99 -9.72
N TYR A 222 -5.93 8.68 -9.82
CA TYR A 222 -6.86 8.94 -8.72
C TYR A 222 -6.45 8.22 -7.43
N ARG A 223 -6.14 6.94 -7.55
CA ARG A 223 -5.68 6.15 -6.41
C ARG A 223 -4.34 6.62 -5.86
N ALA A 224 -3.44 7.07 -6.73
CA ALA A 224 -2.15 7.64 -6.34
C ALA A 224 -2.34 8.92 -5.52
N TYR A 225 -3.22 9.83 -5.97
CA TYR A 225 -3.53 11.04 -5.25
C TYR A 225 -4.08 10.75 -3.84
N LEU A 226 -5.07 9.86 -3.73
CA LEU A 226 -5.64 9.47 -2.43
C LEU A 226 -4.59 8.85 -1.49
N TYR A 227 -3.69 8.04 -2.03
CA TYR A 227 -2.63 7.40 -1.25
C TYR A 227 -1.55 8.40 -0.82
N GLY A 228 -1.17 9.31 -1.72
CA GLY A 228 -0.28 10.42 -1.42
C GLY A 228 -0.85 11.29 -0.30
N LEU A 229 -2.14 11.62 -0.39
CA LEU A 229 -2.86 12.37 0.65
C LEU A 229 -2.86 11.64 2.00
N MET A 230 -3.11 10.34 1.99
CA MET A 230 -3.04 9.52 3.20
C MET A 230 -1.65 9.61 3.85
N TYR A 231 -0.59 9.48 3.07
CA TYR A 231 0.78 9.55 3.59
C TYR A 231 1.18 10.96 4.00
N LEU A 232 0.69 12.00 3.32
CA LEU A 232 0.87 13.40 3.72
C LEU A 232 0.25 13.63 5.11
N VAL A 233 -1.00 13.21 5.31
CA VAL A 233 -1.68 13.32 6.61
C VAL A 233 -0.95 12.50 7.67
N LEU A 234 -0.57 11.24 7.39
CA LEU A 234 0.17 10.40 8.32
C LEU A 234 1.51 11.02 8.75
N ALA A 235 2.21 11.68 7.82
CA ALA A 235 3.51 12.30 8.08
C ALA A 235 3.39 13.60 8.90
N SER A 236 2.38 14.42 8.60
CA SER A 236 2.14 15.69 9.27
C SER A 236 1.29 15.57 10.54
N PHE A 237 0.77 14.39 10.83
CA PHE A 237 -0.14 14.17 11.96
C PHE A 237 0.47 14.56 13.32
N PRO A 238 1.75 14.18 13.64
CA PRO A 238 2.37 14.58 14.90
C PRO A 238 2.47 16.10 15.08
N LEU A 239 2.81 16.83 14.01
CA LEU A 239 2.94 18.29 14.04
C LEU A 239 1.66 18.98 14.52
N VAL A 240 0.50 18.51 14.05
CA VAL A 240 -0.79 19.09 14.47
C VAL A 240 -1.01 18.94 15.96
N TRP A 241 -0.65 17.80 16.55
CA TRP A 241 -0.87 17.56 17.97
C TRP A 241 0.18 18.21 18.86
N SER A 242 1.43 18.31 18.41
CA SER A 242 2.48 19.01 19.16
C SER A 242 2.34 20.52 19.06
N GLU A 243 2.17 21.09 17.86
CA GLU A 243 2.16 22.54 17.67
C GLU A 243 0.82 23.22 18.00
N GLN A 244 -0.32 22.54 17.69
CA GLN A 244 -1.63 23.15 17.90
C GLN A 244 -2.23 22.81 19.26
N TYR A 245 -1.93 21.63 19.81
CA TYR A 245 -2.53 21.15 21.05
C TYR A 245 -1.50 20.98 22.18
N ASP A 246 -0.24 21.36 21.98
CA ASP A 246 0.86 21.30 22.96
C ASP A 246 0.99 19.91 23.62
N GLN A 247 0.71 18.83 22.86
CA GLN A 247 0.80 17.47 23.36
C GLN A 247 2.23 16.93 23.23
N GLU A 248 2.70 16.23 24.25
CA GLU A 248 3.95 15.47 24.20
C GLU A 248 3.88 14.33 23.17
N PRO A 249 5.01 13.83 22.63
CA PRO A 249 5.03 12.83 21.53
C PRO A 249 4.23 11.56 21.82
N GLY A 250 4.24 11.04 23.05
CA GLY A 250 3.48 9.85 23.43
C GLY A 250 1.97 10.07 23.33
N PRO A 251 1.37 11.00 24.10
CA PRO A 251 -0.04 11.36 24.00
C PRO A 251 -0.46 11.79 22.58
N ALA A 252 0.36 12.60 21.89
CA ALA A 252 0.11 13.03 20.51
C ALA A 252 -0.07 11.83 19.57
N SER A 253 0.75 10.79 19.75
CA SER A 253 0.69 9.58 18.93
C SER A 253 -0.57 8.72 19.16
N LEU A 254 -1.24 8.82 20.32
CA LEU A 254 -2.50 8.11 20.56
C LEU A 254 -3.61 8.57 19.60
N ASN A 255 -3.52 9.78 19.07
CA ASN A 255 -4.50 10.28 18.12
C ASN A 255 -4.51 9.47 16.79
N TYR A 256 -3.44 8.72 16.46
CA TYR A 256 -3.45 7.78 15.33
C TYR A 256 -4.50 6.66 15.45
N ILE A 257 -5.04 6.42 16.65
CA ILE A 257 -6.19 5.51 16.86
C ILE A 257 -7.37 5.95 15.99
N SER A 258 -7.61 7.25 15.83
CA SER A 258 -8.70 7.77 15.00
C SER A 258 -8.57 7.33 13.54
N LEU A 259 -7.37 7.42 12.97
CA LEU A 259 -7.09 6.93 11.62
C LEU A 259 -7.25 5.40 11.54
N GLY A 260 -6.77 4.68 12.55
CA GLY A 260 -6.93 3.23 12.65
C GLY A 260 -8.39 2.79 12.67
N VAL A 261 -9.21 3.43 13.48
CA VAL A 261 -10.67 3.21 13.54
C VAL A 261 -11.30 3.48 12.18
N GLY A 262 -10.95 4.60 11.54
CA GLY A 262 -11.42 4.93 10.20
C GLY A 262 -11.02 3.87 9.15
N PHE A 263 -9.79 3.38 9.18
CA PHE A 263 -9.33 2.31 8.26
C PHE A 263 -10.12 1.01 8.49
N VAL A 264 -10.33 0.60 9.72
CA VAL A 264 -11.09 -0.61 10.05
C VAL A 264 -12.54 -0.48 9.60
N ILE A 265 -13.21 0.63 9.93
CA ILE A 265 -14.59 0.89 9.50
C ILE A 265 -14.67 0.89 7.96
N GLY A 266 -13.80 1.63 7.29
CA GLY A 266 -13.75 1.69 5.84
C GLY A 266 -13.58 0.31 5.21
N LEU A 267 -12.68 -0.52 5.74
CA LEU A 267 -12.43 -1.86 5.24
C LEU A 267 -13.62 -2.81 5.46
N GLN A 268 -14.21 -2.80 6.66
CA GLN A 268 -15.34 -3.68 6.99
C GLN A 268 -16.63 -3.31 6.22
N VAL A 269 -16.83 -2.02 5.97
CA VAL A 269 -18.00 -1.53 5.23
C VAL A 269 -17.83 -1.70 3.72
N SER A 270 -16.61 -1.55 3.20
CA SER A 270 -16.36 -1.53 1.75
C SER A 270 -16.76 -2.82 1.05
N GLY A 271 -16.32 -3.98 1.55
CA GLY A 271 -16.56 -5.27 0.90
C GLY A 271 -18.05 -5.57 0.70
N PRO A 272 -18.85 -5.69 1.78
CA PRO A 272 -20.27 -5.98 1.68
C PRO A 272 -21.04 -4.95 0.86
N LEU A 273 -20.67 -3.66 0.99
CA LEU A 273 -21.37 -2.58 0.29
C LEU A 273 -21.10 -2.57 -1.21
N ILE A 274 -19.83 -2.76 -1.60
CA ILE A 274 -19.42 -2.87 -3.02
C ILE A 274 -20.13 -4.07 -3.66
N ASP A 275 -20.14 -5.21 -3.00
CA ASP A 275 -20.78 -6.43 -3.54
C ASP A 275 -22.29 -6.30 -3.61
N LYS A 276 -22.94 -5.66 -2.62
CA LYS A 276 -24.38 -5.41 -2.65
C LYS A 276 -24.77 -4.52 -3.84
N VAL A 277 -24.05 -3.43 -4.05
CA VAL A 277 -24.28 -2.51 -5.18
C VAL A 277 -24.05 -3.23 -6.51
N TYR A 278 -22.94 -3.97 -6.61
CA TYR A 278 -22.62 -4.74 -7.82
C TYR A 278 -23.71 -5.76 -8.18
N ARG A 279 -24.16 -6.57 -7.21
CA ARG A 279 -25.24 -7.57 -7.41
C ARG A 279 -26.54 -6.90 -7.82
N THR A 280 -26.92 -5.81 -7.16
CA THR A 280 -28.15 -5.07 -7.49
C THR A 280 -28.13 -4.53 -8.91
N LEU A 281 -27.00 -4.00 -9.37
CA LEU A 281 -26.86 -3.49 -10.74
C LEU A 281 -26.76 -4.61 -11.76
N LYS A 282 -26.09 -5.72 -11.43
CA LYS A 282 -26.03 -6.91 -12.27
C LYS A 282 -27.42 -7.49 -12.57
N THR A 283 -28.25 -7.68 -11.52
CA THR A 283 -29.63 -8.16 -11.67
C THR A 283 -30.47 -7.22 -12.54
N LYS A 284 -30.29 -5.89 -12.40
CA LYS A 284 -30.94 -4.90 -13.26
C LYS A 284 -30.47 -4.93 -14.72
N ASN A 285 -29.30 -5.47 -14.98
CA ASN A 285 -28.68 -5.55 -16.31
C ASN A 285 -28.75 -6.98 -16.87
N ASN A 286 -29.88 -7.67 -16.74
CA ASN A 286 -30.10 -9.03 -17.22
C ASN A 286 -29.02 -10.04 -16.83
N ASP A 287 -28.57 -9.97 -15.57
CA ASP A 287 -27.49 -10.75 -14.97
C ASP A 287 -26.12 -10.64 -15.65
N THR A 288 -25.95 -9.62 -16.51
CA THR A 288 -24.65 -9.31 -17.12
C THR A 288 -23.89 -8.35 -16.22
N GLY A 289 -22.76 -8.82 -15.66
CA GLY A 289 -21.88 -8.01 -14.82
C GLY A 289 -20.97 -7.12 -15.66
N LEU A 290 -20.79 -5.87 -15.22
CA LEU A 290 -19.85 -4.92 -15.82
C LEU A 290 -18.90 -4.39 -14.74
N PRO A 291 -17.60 -4.17 -15.06
CA PRO A 291 -16.66 -3.57 -14.11
C PRO A 291 -17.11 -2.21 -13.56
N GLU A 292 -17.83 -1.43 -14.38
CA GLU A 292 -18.38 -0.12 -14.02
C GLU A 292 -19.32 -0.18 -12.82
N PHE A 293 -19.94 -1.32 -12.52
CA PHE A 293 -20.82 -1.50 -11.35
C PHE A 293 -20.06 -1.40 -10.00
N ARG A 294 -18.71 -1.33 -10.00
CA ARG A 294 -17.88 -1.06 -8.83
C ARG A 294 -17.75 0.44 -8.52
N ILE A 295 -18.12 1.33 -9.48
CA ILE A 295 -17.88 2.77 -9.40
C ILE A 295 -18.89 3.55 -8.54
N PRO A 296 -20.21 3.21 -8.47
CA PRO A 296 -21.20 4.05 -7.83
C PRO A 296 -20.88 4.48 -6.40
N LEU A 297 -20.18 3.63 -5.65
CA LEU A 297 -19.77 3.97 -4.28
C LEU A 297 -18.64 5.00 -4.19
N MET A 298 -17.97 5.32 -5.30
CA MET A 298 -17.01 6.41 -5.35
C MET A 298 -17.68 7.79 -5.24
N PHE A 299 -18.97 7.94 -5.63
CA PHE A 299 -19.69 9.21 -5.50
C PHE A 299 -19.90 9.65 -4.05
N PRO A 300 -20.44 8.82 -3.14
CA PRO A 300 -20.55 9.23 -1.74
C PRO A 300 -19.15 9.46 -1.10
N THR A 301 -18.11 8.70 -1.47
CA THR A 301 -16.76 8.94 -0.94
C THR A 301 -16.14 10.24 -1.45
N ALA A 302 -16.53 10.71 -2.65
CA ALA A 302 -16.11 12.01 -3.17
C ALA A 302 -16.57 13.19 -2.28
N ILE A 303 -17.59 12.98 -1.45
CA ILE A 303 -18.11 13.97 -0.50
C ILE A 303 -17.58 13.70 0.92
N VAL A 304 -17.62 12.45 1.35
CA VAL A 304 -17.25 12.06 2.73
C VAL A 304 -15.75 12.32 2.99
N THR A 305 -14.88 11.97 2.05
CA THR A 305 -13.42 12.12 2.21
C THR A 305 -13.00 13.59 2.38
N PRO A 306 -13.42 14.53 1.51
CA PRO A 306 -13.08 15.95 1.70
C PRO A 306 -13.70 16.54 2.97
N ILE A 307 -14.92 16.16 3.35
CA ILE A 307 -15.53 16.61 4.61
C ILE A 307 -14.67 16.19 5.80
N GLY A 308 -14.20 14.94 5.84
CA GLY A 308 -13.30 14.47 6.89
C GLY A 308 -12.01 15.30 6.97
N LEU A 309 -11.38 15.57 5.81
CA LEU A 309 -10.15 16.35 5.75
C LEU A 309 -10.35 17.83 6.13
N LEU A 310 -11.47 18.44 5.69
CA LEU A 310 -11.84 19.81 6.08
C LEU A 310 -12.09 19.90 7.58
N LEU A 311 -12.85 18.97 8.13
CA LEU A 311 -13.13 18.92 9.57
C LEU A 311 -11.85 18.79 10.37
N TYR A 312 -10.92 17.92 9.95
CA TYR A 312 -9.61 17.75 10.55
C TYR A 312 -8.82 19.07 10.52
N GLY A 313 -8.65 19.69 9.34
CA GLY A 313 -7.83 20.89 9.17
C GLY A 313 -8.40 22.13 9.87
N ILE A 314 -9.70 22.36 9.74
CA ILE A 314 -10.39 23.51 10.35
C ILE A 314 -10.41 23.38 11.88
N ALA A 315 -10.76 22.21 12.40
CA ALA A 315 -10.81 21.98 13.84
C ALA A 315 -9.44 22.10 14.50
N ALA A 316 -8.37 21.65 13.83
CA ALA A 316 -7.00 21.82 14.30
C ALA A 316 -6.57 23.29 14.31
N HIS A 317 -6.87 24.06 13.26
CA HIS A 317 -6.53 25.48 13.16
C HIS A 317 -7.16 26.33 14.26
N PHE A 318 -8.45 26.12 14.54
CA PHE A 318 -9.17 26.84 15.57
C PHE A 318 -9.00 26.25 16.99
N LYS A 319 -8.12 25.25 17.15
CA LYS A 319 -7.86 24.55 18.41
C LYS A 319 -9.15 24.11 19.13
N ILE A 320 -10.13 23.62 18.33
CA ILE A 320 -11.39 23.08 18.86
C ILE A 320 -11.06 21.83 19.67
N HIS A 321 -11.96 21.39 20.55
CA HIS A 321 -11.75 20.21 21.39
C HIS A 321 -11.15 19.03 20.58
N TRP A 322 -10.11 18.42 21.11
CA TRP A 322 -9.26 17.41 20.44
C TRP A 322 -10.02 16.26 19.77
N ILE A 323 -11.20 15.94 20.24
CA ILE A 323 -12.04 14.87 19.65
C ILE A 323 -12.50 15.21 18.22
N VAL A 324 -12.70 16.50 17.92
CA VAL A 324 -13.28 16.94 16.62
C VAL A 324 -12.34 16.66 15.46
N PRO A 325 -11.04 17.07 15.50
CA PRO A 325 -10.10 16.69 14.45
C PRO A 325 -9.89 15.17 14.37
N ASN A 326 -9.98 14.44 15.48
CA ASN A 326 -9.93 12.98 15.47
C ASN A 326 -11.13 12.36 14.72
N ILE A 327 -12.35 12.89 14.91
CA ILE A 327 -13.52 12.48 14.11
C ILE A 327 -13.29 12.78 12.62
N GLY A 328 -12.77 13.96 12.30
CA GLY A 328 -12.40 14.32 10.93
C GLY A 328 -11.41 13.34 10.29
N ALA A 329 -10.36 12.98 11.02
CA ALA A 329 -9.35 12.00 10.60
C ALA A 329 -9.96 10.60 10.39
N ALA A 330 -10.86 10.16 11.25
CA ALA A 330 -11.54 8.87 11.11
C ALA A 330 -12.44 8.84 9.86
N ILE A 331 -13.22 9.92 9.62
CA ILE A 331 -14.07 10.05 8.42
C ILE A 331 -13.22 10.06 7.16
N LEU A 332 -12.11 10.82 7.14
CA LEU A 332 -11.14 10.83 6.04
C LEU A 332 -10.62 9.42 5.75
N ALA A 333 -10.13 8.73 6.77
CA ALA A 333 -9.55 7.39 6.63
C ALA A 333 -10.57 6.37 6.09
N ALA A 334 -11.81 6.39 6.59
CA ALA A 334 -12.88 5.51 6.12
C ALA A 334 -13.22 5.77 4.64
N GLY A 335 -13.34 7.04 4.25
CA GLY A 335 -13.61 7.45 2.87
C GLY A 335 -12.48 7.07 1.90
N LEU A 336 -11.22 7.24 2.30
CA LEU A 336 -10.05 6.82 1.53
C LEU A 336 -10.07 5.32 1.24
N ILE A 337 -10.30 4.50 2.27
CA ILE A 337 -10.30 3.02 2.12
C ILE A 337 -11.43 2.56 1.21
N LEU A 338 -12.64 3.09 1.36
CA LEU A 338 -13.75 2.73 0.50
C LEU A 338 -13.46 3.08 -0.97
N SER A 339 -12.90 4.26 -1.24
CA SER A 339 -12.45 4.65 -2.58
C SER A 339 -11.37 3.71 -3.12
N PHE A 340 -10.37 3.34 -2.30
CA PHE A 340 -9.33 2.40 -2.70
C PHE A 340 -9.88 1.04 -3.13
N GLN A 341 -10.84 0.52 -2.38
CA GLN A 341 -11.43 -0.79 -2.67
C GLN A 341 -12.27 -0.76 -3.96
N CYS A 342 -13.03 0.32 -4.19
CA CYS A 342 -13.78 0.49 -5.45
C CYS A 342 -12.84 0.50 -6.67
N VAL A 343 -11.76 1.29 -6.62
CA VAL A 343 -10.79 1.35 -7.72
C VAL A 343 -10.06 0.02 -7.88
N GLN A 344 -9.67 -0.63 -6.79
CA GLN A 344 -8.96 -1.91 -6.84
C GLN A 344 -9.81 -2.99 -7.51
N THR A 345 -11.08 -3.13 -7.09
CA THR A 345 -12.00 -4.12 -7.67
C THR A 345 -12.33 -3.81 -9.12
N TYR A 346 -12.53 -2.52 -9.48
CA TYR A 346 -12.71 -2.09 -10.86
C TYR A 346 -11.52 -2.50 -11.75
N VAL A 347 -10.29 -2.25 -11.32
CA VAL A 347 -9.08 -2.60 -12.09
C VAL A 347 -8.97 -4.12 -12.27
N ILE A 348 -9.24 -4.91 -11.21
CA ILE A 348 -9.21 -6.37 -11.29
C ILE A 348 -10.25 -6.89 -12.28
N ASP A 349 -11.50 -6.42 -12.16
CA ASP A 349 -12.60 -6.86 -13.02
C ASP A 349 -12.41 -6.40 -14.49
N SER A 350 -11.75 -5.26 -14.73
CA SER A 350 -11.47 -4.75 -16.08
C SER A 350 -10.35 -5.50 -16.82
N TYR A 351 -9.37 -6.00 -16.09
CA TYR A 351 -8.15 -6.61 -16.65
C TYR A 351 -7.97 -8.06 -16.24
N GLU A 352 -9.02 -8.85 -16.10
CA GLU A 352 -9.05 -10.22 -15.55
C GLU A 352 -7.78 -11.04 -15.85
N ARG A 353 -7.45 -11.20 -17.14
CA ARG A 353 -6.26 -11.97 -17.60
C ARG A 353 -4.93 -11.34 -17.18
N TYR A 354 -4.90 -10.02 -17.01
CA TYR A 354 -3.70 -9.24 -16.73
C TYR A 354 -3.81 -8.48 -15.40
N ALA A 355 -4.75 -8.88 -14.54
CA ALA A 355 -5.07 -8.22 -13.27
C ALA A 355 -3.82 -7.96 -12.40
N ALA A 356 -2.91 -8.92 -12.31
CA ALA A 356 -1.67 -8.76 -11.54
C ALA A 356 -0.76 -7.66 -12.11
N SER A 357 -0.63 -7.56 -13.45
CA SER A 357 0.18 -6.52 -14.08
C SER A 357 -0.47 -5.14 -13.98
N ALA A 358 -1.80 -5.05 -14.12
CA ALA A 358 -2.55 -3.80 -13.96
C ALA A 358 -2.51 -3.31 -12.51
N ALA A 359 -2.76 -4.20 -11.55
CA ALA A 359 -2.68 -3.89 -10.13
C ALA A 359 -1.25 -3.47 -9.71
N GLY A 360 -0.22 -4.14 -10.26
CA GLY A 360 1.18 -3.79 -10.03
C GLY A 360 1.56 -2.41 -10.58
N ALA A 361 1.08 -2.07 -11.79
CA ALA A 361 1.24 -0.75 -12.39
C ALA A 361 0.57 0.35 -11.55
N ALA A 362 -0.68 0.13 -11.14
CA ALA A 362 -1.40 1.05 -10.28
C ALA A 362 -0.75 1.19 -8.88
N ALA A 363 -0.22 0.08 -8.34
CA ALA A 363 0.50 0.09 -7.06
C ALA A 363 1.81 0.89 -7.14
N PHE A 364 2.54 0.81 -8.24
CA PHE A 364 3.74 1.61 -8.46
C PHE A 364 3.44 3.11 -8.38
N VAL A 365 2.49 3.61 -9.20
CA VAL A 365 2.12 5.03 -9.22
C VAL A 365 1.63 5.49 -7.85
N ARG A 366 0.80 4.69 -7.20
CA ARG A 366 0.31 4.93 -5.85
C ARG A 366 1.44 5.10 -4.84
N THR A 367 2.41 4.19 -4.84
CA THR A 367 3.51 4.21 -3.87
C THR A 367 4.48 5.36 -4.17
N MET A 368 4.68 5.72 -5.44
CA MET A 368 5.42 6.93 -5.83
C MET A 368 4.76 8.22 -5.30
N ALA A 369 3.43 8.29 -5.32
CA ALA A 369 2.72 9.41 -4.70
C ALA A 369 2.90 9.42 -3.17
N GLY A 370 2.84 8.23 -2.51
CA GLY A 370 3.13 8.10 -1.08
C GLY A 370 4.55 8.52 -0.71
N PHE A 371 5.52 8.34 -1.61
CA PHE A 371 6.87 8.87 -1.48
C PHE A 371 6.91 10.39 -1.60
N SER A 372 6.26 10.94 -2.62
CA SER A 372 6.42 12.35 -3.03
C SER A 372 5.63 13.31 -2.14
N PHE A 373 4.42 12.96 -1.70
CA PHE A 373 3.51 13.87 -0.99
C PHE A 373 4.04 14.35 0.36
N PRO A 374 4.64 13.52 1.22
CA PRO A 374 5.24 13.98 2.45
C PRO A 374 6.36 15.02 2.24
N LEU A 375 7.07 14.99 1.11
CA LEU A 375 8.19 15.89 0.84
C LEU A 375 7.78 17.36 0.68
N PHE A 376 6.57 17.62 0.20
CA PHE A 376 6.08 19.01 0.08
C PHE A 376 5.11 19.42 1.19
N ALA A 377 4.75 18.50 2.09
CA ALA A 377 3.81 18.77 3.19
C ALA A 377 4.25 19.94 4.09
N PRO A 378 5.53 20.04 4.55
CA PRO A 378 5.97 21.16 5.37
C PRO A 378 5.73 22.50 4.66
N LYS A 379 6.26 22.64 3.45
CA LYS A 379 6.12 23.87 2.67
C LYS A 379 4.66 24.24 2.38
N LEU A 380 3.79 23.25 2.18
CA LEU A 380 2.37 23.47 1.99
C LEU A 380 1.75 24.12 3.24
N TYR A 381 2.06 23.55 4.42
CA TYR A 381 1.49 24.04 5.67
C TYR A 381 2.16 25.34 6.17
N ASP A 382 3.42 25.56 5.89
CA ASP A 382 4.11 26.83 6.18
C ASP A 382 3.52 28.00 5.41
N VAL A 383 3.23 27.80 4.10
CA VAL A 383 2.72 28.87 3.24
C VAL A 383 1.22 29.10 3.43
N LEU A 384 0.43 28.04 3.53
CA LEU A 384 -1.03 28.12 3.57
C LEU A 384 -1.63 27.98 4.96
N GLY A 385 -0.85 27.48 5.91
CA GLY A 385 -1.36 27.03 7.22
C GLY A 385 -2.18 25.75 7.13
N ILE A 386 -2.48 25.17 8.28
CA ILE A 386 -3.17 23.87 8.38
C ILE A 386 -4.58 23.91 7.76
N ALA A 387 -5.36 24.98 8.02
CA ALA A 387 -6.73 25.07 7.51
C ALA A 387 -6.78 25.17 6.00
N TRP A 388 -6.07 26.13 5.40
CA TRP A 388 -6.11 26.37 3.95
C TRP A 388 -5.36 25.28 3.17
N GLY A 389 -4.28 24.70 3.73
CA GLY A 389 -3.60 23.56 3.14
C GLY A 389 -4.53 22.35 2.99
N ASN A 390 -5.25 22.00 4.06
CA ASN A 390 -6.23 20.92 4.03
C ASN A 390 -7.47 21.26 3.19
N ALA A 391 -7.88 22.54 3.13
CA ALA A 391 -8.97 22.99 2.26
C ALA A 391 -8.61 22.82 0.77
N LEU A 392 -7.40 23.21 0.37
CA LEU A 392 -6.90 23.00 -0.99
C LEU A 392 -6.87 21.51 -1.37
N LEU A 393 -6.30 20.68 -0.49
CA LEU A 393 -6.24 19.24 -0.70
C LEU A 393 -7.65 18.62 -0.79
N SER A 394 -8.58 19.06 0.06
CA SER A 394 -9.99 18.64 0.03
C SER A 394 -10.68 19.03 -1.25
N GLY A 395 -10.44 20.25 -1.75
CA GLY A 395 -10.96 20.73 -3.04
C GLY A 395 -10.52 19.84 -4.20
N ILE A 396 -9.23 19.44 -4.22
CA ILE A 396 -8.71 18.52 -5.24
C ILE A 396 -9.35 17.15 -5.12
N VAL A 397 -9.52 16.60 -3.90
CA VAL A 397 -10.22 15.31 -3.68
C VAL A 397 -11.64 15.40 -4.21
N LEU A 398 -12.36 16.47 -3.92
CA LEU A 398 -13.75 16.67 -4.36
C LEU A 398 -13.83 16.69 -5.89
N VAL A 399 -12.99 17.49 -6.53
CA VAL A 399 -12.96 17.63 -8.00
C VAL A 399 -12.62 16.29 -8.66
N MET A 400 -11.54 15.65 -8.24
CA MET A 400 -11.13 14.33 -8.78
C MET A 400 -12.15 13.24 -8.44
N GLY A 401 -12.70 13.27 -7.22
CA GLY A 401 -13.70 12.33 -6.74
C GLY A 401 -15.04 12.40 -7.47
N ILE A 402 -15.37 13.54 -8.09
CA ILE A 402 -16.54 13.69 -8.99
C ILE A 402 -16.17 13.34 -10.42
N ILE A 403 -15.09 13.93 -10.96
CA ILE A 403 -14.72 13.76 -12.37
C ILE A 403 -14.40 12.31 -12.69
N VAL A 404 -13.57 11.66 -11.87
CA VAL A 404 -13.11 10.29 -12.17
C VAL A 404 -14.26 9.28 -12.20
N PRO A 405 -15.16 9.19 -11.19
CA PRO A 405 -16.30 8.29 -11.26
C PRO A 405 -17.24 8.60 -12.42
N VAL A 406 -17.49 9.87 -12.73
CA VAL A 406 -18.34 10.26 -13.87
C VAL A 406 -17.72 9.79 -15.18
N VAL A 407 -16.44 10.03 -15.40
CA VAL A 407 -15.72 9.60 -16.61
C VAL A 407 -15.74 8.06 -16.72
N MET A 408 -15.44 7.37 -15.64
CA MET A 408 -15.40 5.91 -15.64
C MET A 408 -16.78 5.26 -15.78
N TRP A 409 -17.83 5.88 -15.20
CA TRP A 409 -19.19 5.41 -15.33
C TRP A 409 -19.75 5.61 -16.75
N ARG A 410 -19.49 6.78 -17.36
CA ARG A 410 -20.09 7.16 -18.66
C ARG A 410 -19.27 6.65 -19.85
N TRP A 411 -17.95 6.63 -19.73
CA TRP A 411 -17.03 6.27 -20.81
C TRP A 411 -16.14 5.08 -20.50
N GLY A 412 -16.30 4.41 -19.34
CA GLY A 412 -15.47 3.27 -18.95
C GLY A 412 -15.47 2.14 -19.98
N ALA A 413 -16.65 1.74 -20.46
CA ALA A 413 -16.77 0.73 -21.52
C ALA A 413 -16.05 1.13 -22.81
N TRP A 414 -16.16 2.39 -23.24
CA TRP A 414 -15.46 2.91 -24.42
C TRP A 414 -13.93 2.97 -24.19
N LEU A 415 -13.47 3.38 -23.01
CA LEU A 415 -12.05 3.38 -22.69
C LEU A 415 -11.47 1.96 -22.69
N ARG A 416 -12.23 0.97 -22.19
CA ARG A 416 -11.84 -0.45 -22.21
C ARG A 416 -11.84 -1.03 -23.62
N SER A 417 -12.80 -0.68 -24.48
CA SER A 417 -12.85 -1.17 -25.86
C SER A 417 -11.63 -0.79 -26.71
N LYS A 418 -10.91 0.27 -26.34
CA LYS A 418 -9.64 0.67 -26.96
C LYS A 418 -8.42 -0.12 -26.44
N SER A 419 -8.62 -0.97 -25.45
CA SER A 419 -7.57 -1.71 -24.80
C SER A 419 -7.41 -3.12 -25.39
N GLN A 420 -6.17 -3.50 -25.69
CA GLN A 420 -5.84 -4.89 -26.08
C GLN A 420 -5.71 -5.84 -24.85
N TYR A 421 -5.82 -5.29 -23.63
CA TYR A 421 -5.61 -6.03 -22.39
C TYR A 421 -6.88 -6.21 -21.56
N CYS A 422 -7.97 -5.50 -21.88
CA CYS A 422 -9.24 -5.67 -21.20
C CYS A 422 -9.96 -6.94 -21.68
N ALA A 423 -10.71 -7.56 -20.78
CA ALA A 423 -11.74 -8.51 -21.17
C ALA A 423 -12.79 -7.73 -21.98
N GLY A 424 -13.05 -8.20 -23.19
CA GLY A 424 -13.97 -7.57 -24.14
C GLY A 424 -15.41 -7.60 -23.65
#